data_14c8748ab5b7c4cea3207513a0a45b03
#
_entry.id   14c8748ab5b7c4cea3207513a0a45b03
#
_cell.length_a   1.000
_cell.length_b   1.000
_cell.length_c   1.000
_cell.angle_alpha   90.00
_cell.angle_beta   90.00
_cell.angle_gamma   90.00
#
_symmetry.space_group_name_H-M   'P 1'
#
loop_
_entity.id
_entity.type
_entity.pdbx_description
1 polymer ?
#
loop_
_entity_poly.entity_id
_entity_poly.type
_entity_poly.pdbx_seq_one_letter_code
_entity_poly.pdbx_strand_id
1 'polypeptide(L)'
;MLREKYGHPDIAISVDGQPGSDWLISYFSDQVRNGVSFKAGQTVQVGWALLKLADGDAGELTVSEPDFASMPVHWVGGSSRVMRHLILQREVCDQIGEEPCFPSMIQPGVVSPSFVGGRSAFTMSRDDEGWLFKADDDDGEGARLCSLYAVGIERTAVIPFLALPPGAVVEWKSGSAEIEFKGQRYSSQSNSFLDRLLASPALI
;
A
#
# COMPACT_ATOMS: atom_id res chain seq x y z
N MET A 1 -16.98 -24.24 -3.22
CA MET A 1 -16.08 -24.13 -2.07
C MET A 1 -14.74 -24.75 -2.45
N LEU A 2 -13.62 -24.20 -1.97
CA LEU A 2 -12.27 -24.67 -2.30
C LEU A 2 -12.01 -26.08 -1.74
N ARG A 3 -12.58 -26.35 -0.54
CA ARG A 3 -12.46 -27.64 0.14
C ARG A 3 -13.02 -28.81 -0.69
N GLU A 4 -14.20 -28.64 -1.26
CA GLU A 4 -14.84 -29.69 -2.04
C GLU A 4 -14.14 -29.94 -3.39
N LYS A 5 -13.66 -28.86 -4.00
CA LYS A 5 -13.14 -28.92 -5.38
C LYS A 5 -11.65 -29.23 -5.45
N TYR A 6 -10.88 -28.76 -4.44
CA TYR A 6 -9.41 -28.82 -4.47
C TYR A 6 -8.80 -29.44 -3.20
N GLY A 7 -9.62 -29.84 -2.20
CA GLY A 7 -9.12 -30.33 -0.91
C GLY A 7 -8.41 -29.27 -0.06
N HIS A 8 -8.51 -27.99 -0.46
CA HIS A 8 -7.91 -26.84 0.24
C HIS A 8 -8.94 -26.25 1.21
N PRO A 9 -8.56 -25.83 2.45
CA PRO A 9 -9.47 -25.09 3.31
C PRO A 9 -10.13 -23.94 2.58
N ASP A 10 -11.40 -23.66 2.84
CA ASP A 10 -12.04 -22.47 2.33
C ASP A 10 -11.35 -21.24 2.92
N ILE A 11 -11.37 -20.12 2.22
CA ILE A 11 -10.75 -18.86 2.68
C ILE A 11 -11.88 -17.86 2.90
N ALA A 12 -12.11 -17.50 4.15
CA ALA A 12 -13.10 -16.51 4.56
C ALA A 12 -12.48 -15.10 4.50
N ILE A 13 -13.04 -14.25 3.66
CA ILE A 13 -12.62 -12.85 3.50
C ILE A 13 -13.77 -11.99 3.97
N SER A 14 -13.54 -11.24 5.04
CA SER A 14 -14.48 -10.20 5.49
C SER A 14 -14.16 -8.91 4.76
N VAL A 15 -15.12 -8.41 4.00
CA VAL A 15 -14.99 -7.16 3.23
C VAL A 15 -16.23 -6.32 3.49
N ASP A 16 -16.07 -5.18 4.10
CA ASP A 16 -17.15 -4.25 4.47
C ASP A 16 -17.67 -3.47 3.27
N GLY A 17 -18.13 -4.20 2.22
CA GLY A 17 -18.68 -3.59 1.00
C GLY A 17 -17.70 -2.75 0.19
N GLN A 18 -16.40 -2.91 0.42
CA GLN A 18 -15.37 -2.17 -0.32
C GLN A 18 -15.27 -2.68 -1.77
N PRO A 19 -15.09 -1.78 -2.75
CA PRO A 19 -14.75 -2.17 -4.11
C PRO A 19 -13.50 -3.07 -4.15
N GLY A 20 -13.47 -4.05 -5.04
CA GLY A 20 -12.33 -4.94 -5.22
C GLY A 20 -12.33 -6.21 -4.37
N SER A 21 -13.33 -6.42 -3.50
CA SER A 21 -13.46 -7.67 -2.73
C SER A 21 -13.58 -8.91 -3.63
N ASP A 22 -14.33 -8.81 -4.74
CA ASP A 22 -14.47 -9.88 -5.72
C ASP A 22 -13.13 -10.24 -6.36
N TRP A 23 -12.28 -9.23 -6.58
CA TRP A 23 -10.93 -9.45 -7.09
C TRP A 23 -10.10 -10.27 -6.09
N LEU A 24 -10.13 -9.95 -4.80
CA LEU A 24 -9.36 -10.67 -3.77
C LEU A 24 -9.84 -12.13 -3.63
N ILE A 25 -11.15 -12.35 -3.65
CA ILE A 25 -11.75 -13.70 -3.65
C ILE A 25 -11.28 -14.48 -4.88
N SER A 26 -11.33 -13.85 -6.06
CA SER A 26 -10.88 -14.45 -7.32
C SER A 26 -9.38 -14.77 -7.27
N TYR A 27 -8.57 -13.85 -6.76
CA TYR A 27 -7.14 -14.03 -6.60
C TYR A 27 -6.80 -15.30 -5.79
N PHE A 28 -7.35 -15.46 -4.59
CA PHE A 28 -7.11 -16.65 -3.77
C PHE A 28 -7.62 -17.92 -4.45
N SER A 29 -8.80 -17.85 -5.07
CA SER A 29 -9.40 -18.99 -5.78
C SER A 29 -8.54 -19.44 -6.94
N ASP A 30 -7.99 -18.52 -7.71
CA ASP A 30 -7.12 -18.81 -8.85
C ASP A 30 -5.77 -19.37 -8.41
N GLN A 31 -5.18 -18.85 -7.33
CA GLN A 31 -3.96 -19.39 -6.74
C GLN A 31 -4.15 -20.85 -6.31
N VAL A 32 -5.24 -21.16 -5.61
CA VAL A 32 -5.54 -22.54 -5.20
C VAL A 32 -5.79 -23.44 -6.42
N ARG A 33 -6.51 -22.95 -7.44
CA ARG A 33 -6.73 -23.68 -8.71
C ARG A 33 -5.41 -24.00 -9.39
N ASN A 34 -4.42 -23.12 -9.29
CA ASN A 34 -3.07 -23.28 -9.84
C ASN A 34 -2.13 -24.10 -8.95
N GLY A 35 -2.65 -24.73 -7.88
CA GLY A 35 -1.93 -25.64 -7.02
C GLY A 35 -1.23 -25.00 -5.82
N VAL A 36 -1.45 -23.69 -5.56
CA VAL A 36 -0.94 -23.05 -4.35
C VAL A 36 -1.73 -23.55 -3.14
N SER A 37 -1.01 -23.98 -2.10
CA SER A 37 -1.60 -24.38 -0.82
C SER A 37 -1.30 -23.35 0.25
N PHE A 38 -2.32 -22.67 0.72
CA PHE A 38 -2.23 -21.71 1.80
C PHE A 38 -2.42 -22.38 3.16
N LYS A 39 -1.72 -21.85 4.19
CA LYS A 39 -1.79 -22.35 5.56
C LYS A 39 -1.86 -21.18 6.55
N ALA A 40 -2.43 -21.44 7.72
CA ALA A 40 -2.42 -20.50 8.82
C ALA A 40 -0.98 -20.08 9.18
N GLY A 41 -0.80 -18.84 9.58
CA GLY A 41 0.48 -18.23 9.86
C GLY A 41 1.23 -17.65 8.65
N GLN A 42 0.84 -18.00 7.43
CA GLN A 42 1.43 -17.43 6.22
C GLN A 42 0.96 -15.99 5.97
N THR A 43 1.81 -15.22 5.31
CA THR A 43 1.45 -13.91 4.76
C THR A 43 1.45 -13.95 3.24
N VAL A 44 0.57 -13.17 2.65
CA VAL A 44 0.41 -13.02 1.20
C VAL A 44 0.48 -11.53 0.86
N GLN A 45 1.34 -11.17 -0.08
CA GLN A 45 1.44 -9.79 -0.53
C GLN A 45 0.27 -9.44 -1.46
N VAL A 46 -0.43 -8.37 -1.14
CA VAL A 46 -1.51 -7.78 -1.92
C VAL A 46 -1.24 -6.29 -2.09
N GLY A 47 -0.92 -5.87 -3.31
CA GLY A 47 -0.37 -4.55 -3.51
C GLY A 47 0.96 -4.38 -2.76
N TRP A 48 1.10 -3.29 -2.02
CA TRP A 48 2.26 -3.05 -1.17
C TRP A 48 2.18 -3.74 0.20
N ALA A 49 0.97 -4.10 0.66
CA ALA A 49 0.72 -4.64 1.99
C ALA A 49 0.77 -6.18 2.03
N LEU A 50 0.91 -6.72 3.22
CA LEU A 50 0.79 -8.13 3.50
C LEU A 50 -0.56 -8.41 4.16
N LEU A 51 -1.25 -9.45 3.71
CA LEU A 51 -2.36 -10.08 4.41
C LEU A 51 -1.85 -11.32 5.14
N LYS A 52 -2.34 -11.57 6.35
CA LYS A 52 -2.00 -12.74 7.16
C LYS A 52 -3.18 -13.72 7.16
N LEU A 53 -2.87 -15.00 7.00
CA LEU A 53 -3.83 -16.09 7.10
C LEU A 53 -3.79 -16.68 8.52
N ALA A 54 -4.95 -16.94 9.10
CA ALA A 54 -5.11 -17.57 10.41
C ALA A 54 -6.16 -18.67 10.33
N ASP A 55 -6.14 -19.61 11.30
CA ASP A 55 -7.19 -20.61 11.42
C ASP A 55 -8.51 -19.94 11.85
N GLY A 56 -9.58 -20.29 11.17
CA GLY A 56 -10.94 -19.93 11.55
C GLY A 56 -11.64 -21.06 12.31
N ASP A 57 -12.79 -20.75 12.90
CA ASP A 57 -13.52 -21.65 13.84
C ASP A 57 -14.09 -22.90 13.17
N ALA A 58 -14.47 -22.83 11.89
CA ALA A 58 -15.03 -23.95 11.12
C ALA A 58 -13.98 -24.69 10.27
N GLY A 59 -12.69 -24.44 10.52
CA GLY A 59 -11.56 -25.04 9.79
C GLY A 59 -11.32 -24.44 8.41
N GLU A 60 -11.82 -23.25 8.16
CA GLU A 60 -11.42 -22.37 7.07
C GLU A 60 -10.18 -21.55 7.45
N LEU A 61 -9.60 -20.87 6.49
CA LEU A 61 -8.60 -19.83 6.74
C LEU A 61 -9.29 -18.46 6.75
N THR A 62 -8.98 -17.64 7.73
CA THR A 62 -9.44 -16.25 7.83
C THR A 62 -8.33 -15.31 7.38
N VAL A 63 -8.72 -14.15 6.83
CA VAL A 63 -7.79 -13.11 6.36
C VAL A 63 -7.75 -11.96 7.36
N SER A 64 -6.54 -11.53 7.70
CA SER A 64 -6.27 -10.37 8.55
C SER A 64 -5.34 -9.39 7.84
N GLU A 65 -5.53 -8.11 8.08
CA GLU A 65 -4.69 -7.02 7.57
C GLU A 65 -3.94 -6.32 8.70
N PRO A 66 -2.86 -5.56 8.42
CA PRO A 66 -2.25 -4.68 9.40
C PRO A 66 -3.24 -3.61 9.89
N ASP A 67 -3.15 -3.21 11.15
CA ASP A 67 -3.97 -2.13 11.71
C ASP A 67 -3.60 -0.72 11.20
N PHE A 68 -2.45 -0.59 10.51
CA PHE A 68 -1.88 0.67 10.01
C PHE A 68 -1.82 1.80 11.05
N ALA A 69 -1.69 1.43 12.32
CA ALA A 69 -1.69 2.40 13.42
C ALA A 69 -0.57 2.14 14.42
N SER A 70 0.06 0.97 14.43
CA SER A 70 0.99 0.58 15.47
C SER A 70 2.27 -0.09 14.97
N MET A 71 3.35 0.05 15.74
CA MET A 71 4.59 -0.71 15.61
C MET A 71 4.86 -1.44 16.93
N PRO A 72 5.12 -2.75 16.94
CA PRO A 72 5.15 -3.67 15.79
C PRO A 72 3.77 -3.86 15.14
N VAL A 73 3.74 -4.46 13.95
CA VAL A 73 2.51 -4.71 13.19
C VAL A 73 1.51 -5.53 14.02
N HIS A 74 0.34 -4.98 14.29
CA HIS A 74 -0.81 -5.71 14.78
C HIS A 74 -1.72 -6.12 13.63
N TRP A 75 -2.31 -7.31 13.73
CA TRP A 75 -3.18 -7.88 12.72
C TRP A 75 -4.63 -7.79 13.17
N VAL A 76 -5.48 -7.23 12.32
CA VAL A 76 -6.92 -7.10 12.54
C VAL A 76 -7.67 -7.86 11.46
N GLY A 77 -8.82 -8.43 11.78
CA GLY A 77 -9.62 -9.20 10.83
C GLY A 77 -10.11 -8.33 9.67
N GLY A 78 -10.04 -8.86 8.46
CA GLY A 78 -10.48 -8.19 7.25
C GLY A 78 -9.36 -7.84 6.29
N SER A 79 -9.71 -7.08 5.25
CA SER A 79 -8.79 -6.64 4.18
C SER A 79 -9.17 -5.27 3.61
N SER A 80 -10.09 -4.55 4.24
CA SER A 80 -10.71 -3.34 3.68
C SER A 80 -9.72 -2.20 3.47
N ARG A 81 -8.77 -2.00 4.40
CA ARG A 81 -7.73 -0.97 4.28
C ARG A 81 -6.72 -1.33 3.19
N VAL A 82 -6.27 -2.59 3.16
CA VAL A 82 -5.36 -3.08 2.12
C VAL A 82 -5.97 -2.91 0.74
N MET A 83 -7.26 -3.26 0.58
CA MET A 83 -7.96 -3.08 -0.69
C MET A 83 -8.11 -1.61 -1.08
N ARG A 84 -8.37 -0.73 -0.11
CA ARG A 84 -8.40 0.71 -0.35
C ARG A 84 -7.04 1.23 -0.81
N HIS A 85 -5.96 0.87 -0.12
CA HIS A 85 -4.60 1.25 -0.53
C HIS A 85 -4.27 0.76 -1.94
N LEU A 86 -4.63 -0.48 -2.28
CA LEU A 86 -4.42 -1.03 -3.61
C LEU A 86 -5.12 -0.21 -4.70
N ILE A 87 -6.38 0.18 -4.45
CA ILE A 87 -7.16 1.00 -5.39
C ILE A 87 -6.50 2.37 -5.55
N LEU A 88 -6.16 3.05 -4.44
CA LEU A 88 -5.53 4.36 -4.47
C LEU A 88 -4.19 4.34 -5.24
N GLN A 89 -3.38 3.32 -5.02
CA GLN A 89 -2.10 3.15 -5.71
C GLN A 89 -2.27 2.92 -7.22
N ARG A 90 -3.27 2.14 -7.63
CA ARG A 90 -3.60 1.95 -9.04
C ARG A 90 -4.07 3.24 -9.70
N GLU A 91 -5.00 3.94 -9.08
CA GLU A 91 -5.50 5.23 -9.57
C GLU A 91 -4.40 6.28 -9.74
N VAL A 92 -3.41 6.31 -8.82
CA VAL A 92 -2.24 7.20 -8.95
C VAL A 92 -1.38 6.80 -10.14
N CYS A 93 -1.11 5.51 -10.34
CA CYS A 93 -0.35 5.03 -11.49
C CYS A 93 -1.08 5.28 -12.81
N ASP A 94 -2.40 5.10 -12.84
CA ASP A 94 -3.25 5.39 -14.01
C ASP A 94 -3.18 6.87 -14.42
N GLN A 95 -3.00 7.82 -13.45
CA GLN A 95 -2.83 9.24 -13.76
C GLN A 95 -1.59 9.53 -14.61
N ILE A 96 -0.55 8.72 -14.48
CA ILE A 96 0.70 8.86 -15.24
C ILE A 96 0.81 7.86 -16.40
N GLY A 97 -0.21 7.02 -16.60
CA GLY A 97 -0.28 6.03 -17.67
C GLY A 97 0.66 4.83 -17.48
N GLU A 98 0.96 4.46 -16.23
CA GLU A 98 1.91 3.38 -15.91
C GLU A 98 1.25 2.28 -15.07
N GLU A 99 1.76 1.06 -15.24
CA GLU A 99 1.35 -0.06 -14.39
C GLU A 99 1.97 0.08 -12.98
N PRO A 100 1.23 -0.30 -11.93
CA PRO A 100 1.75 -0.26 -10.57
C PRO A 100 2.95 -1.19 -10.35
N CYS A 101 4.01 -0.67 -9.77
CA CYS A 101 5.18 -1.41 -9.34
C CYS A 101 5.19 -1.51 -7.80
N PHE A 102 4.48 -2.50 -7.25
CA PHE A 102 4.27 -2.62 -5.82
C PHE A 102 5.54 -3.02 -5.06
N PRO A 103 6.05 -2.20 -4.12
CA PRO A 103 7.03 -2.65 -3.15
C PRO A 103 6.36 -3.52 -2.09
N SER A 104 7.13 -4.19 -1.24
CA SER A 104 6.57 -4.80 -0.03
C SER A 104 6.60 -3.80 1.13
N MET A 105 5.58 -3.80 1.99
CA MET A 105 5.53 -2.95 3.18
C MET A 105 6.70 -3.16 4.15
N ILE A 106 7.37 -4.31 4.09
CA ILE A 106 8.56 -4.61 4.89
C ILE A 106 9.86 -4.16 4.23
N GLN A 107 9.83 -3.78 2.94
CA GLN A 107 10.99 -3.26 2.24
C GLN A 107 11.48 -1.97 2.91
N PRO A 108 12.82 -1.78 3.05
CA PRO A 108 13.35 -0.54 3.59
C PRO A 108 13.23 0.62 2.59
N GLY A 109 13.00 1.81 3.13
CA GLY A 109 13.21 3.08 2.46
C GLY A 109 14.15 3.96 3.26
N VAL A 110 14.84 4.87 2.59
CA VAL A 110 15.72 5.87 3.22
C VAL A 110 14.88 7.06 3.66
N VAL A 111 14.99 7.47 4.91
CA VAL A 111 14.15 8.50 5.50
C VAL A 111 15.03 9.57 6.15
N SER A 112 14.87 10.82 5.75
CA SER A 112 15.58 11.94 6.37
C SER A 112 15.06 12.22 7.80
N PRO A 113 15.89 12.81 8.70
CA PRO A 113 15.54 12.94 10.11
C PRO A 113 14.24 13.70 10.37
N SER A 114 14.00 14.80 9.68
CA SER A 114 12.82 15.66 9.87
C SER A 114 11.57 15.15 9.17
N PHE A 115 11.66 14.10 8.36
CA PHE A 115 10.51 13.54 7.66
C PHE A 115 9.50 12.93 8.63
N VAL A 116 9.96 12.23 9.67
CA VAL A 116 9.10 11.59 10.68
C VAL A 116 8.64 12.63 11.70
N GLY A 117 7.33 12.69 11.96
CA GLY A 117 6.72 13.65 12.89
C GLY A 117 6.56 15.07 12.35
N GLY A 118 7.11 15.38 11.18
CA GLY A 118 6.97 16.69 10.53
C GLY A 118 5.61 16.86 9.83
N ARG A 119 5.05 18.08 9.88
CA ARG A 119 3.89 18.49 9.06
C ARG A 119 4.31 19.26 7.81
N SER A 120 5.62 19.41 7.60
CA SER A 120 6.21 20.15 6.50
C SER A 120 5.97 19.45 5.15
N ALA A 121 6.16 20.19 4.09
CA ALA A 121 6.26 19.68 2.75
C ALA A 121 7.39 18.63 2.67
N PHE A 122 7.27 17.70 1.76
CA PHE A 122 8.26 16.64 1.56
C PHE A 122 8.35 16.22 0.11
N THR A 123 9.48 15.65 -0.21
CA THR A 123 9.70 14.97 -1.48
C THR A 123 9.89 13.48 -1.21
N MET A 124 9.30 12.64 -2.05
CA MET A 124 9.64 11.23 -2.11
C MET A 124 10.07 10.88 -3.53
N SER A 125 11.16 10.15 -3.66
CA SER A 125 11.68 9.71 -4.95
C SER A 125 11.95 8.21 -4.95
N ARG A 126 11.74 7.58 -6.09
CA ARG A 126 11.99 6.16 -6.26
C ARG A 126 13.02 5.92 -7.34
N ASP A 127 14.05 5.17 -7.01
CA ASP A 127 15.00 4.61 -7.95
C ASP A 127 14.92 3.07 -8.00
N ASP A 128 15.86 2.42 -8.66
CA ASP A 128 15.92 0.96 -8.74
C ASP A 128 16.27 0.29 -7.39
N GLU A 129 16.89 1.03 -6.46
CA GLU A 129 17.26 0.56 -5.12
C GLU A 129 16.11 0.69 -4.12
N GLY A 130 15.18 1.63 -4.34
CA GLY A 130 14.01 1.80 -3.49
C GLY A 130 13.51 3.23 -3.34
N TRP A 131 12.92 3.52 -2.19
CA TRP A 131 12.32 4.81 -1.87
C TRP A 131 13.24 5.67 -0.99
N LEU A 132 13.36 6.95 -1.34
CA LEU A 132 13.92 8.02 -0.52
C LEU A 132 12.80 8.99 -0.11
N PHE A 133 12.70 9.28 1.18
CA PHE A 133 11.74 10.23 1.76
C PHE A 133 12.52 11.38 2.41
N LYS A 134 12.29 12.60 1.94
CA LYS A 134 13.02 13.79 2.39
C LYS A 134 12.05 14.90 2.76
N ALA A 135 12.21 15.51 3.95
CA ALA A 135 11.55 16.77 4.28
C ALA A 135 12.25 17.93 3.57
N ASP A 136 11.50 18.98 3.19
CA ASP A 136 12.05 20.09 2.39
C ASP A 136 13.14 20.89 3.13
N ASP A 137 13.08 20.91 4.47
CA ASP A 137 14.02 21.61 5.34
C ASP A 137 15.23 20.78 5.77
N ASP A 138 15.42 19.60 5.19
CA ASP A 138 16.43 18.64 5.61
C ASP A 138 17.58 18.55 4.59
N ASP A 139 18.83 18.61 5.07
CA ASP A 139 20.02 18.39 4.24
C ASP A 139 20.29 16.92 3.91
N GLY A 140 19.60 16.00 4.61
CA GLY A 140 19.75 14.57 4.45
C GLY A 140 20.83 13.94 5.33
N GLU A 141 21.57 14.73 6.14
CA GLU A 141 22.48 14.17 7.13
C GLU A 141 21.72 13.41 8.22
N GLY A 142 22.19 12.22 8.58
CA GLY A 142 21.52 11.36 9.57
C GLY A 142 20.30 10.60 9.04
N ALA A 143 20.15 10.47 7.73
CA ALA A 143 19.12 9.63 7.14
C ALA A 143 19.21 8.19 7.63
N ARG A 144 18.08 7.51 7.79
CA ARG A 144 18.00 6.15 8.33
C ARG A 144 17.12 5.26 7.47
N LEU A 145 17.32 3.94 7.57
CA LEU A 145 16.45 2.96 6.97
C LEU A 145 15.22 2.72 7.86
N CYS A 146 14.04 2.82 7.27
CA CYS A 146 12.77 2.47 7.89
C CYS A 146 11.99 1.56 6.95
N SER A 147 11.20 0.62 7.49
CA SER A 147 10.27 -0.13 6.64
C SER A 147 9.24 0.83 6.03
N LEU A 148 8.78 0.53 4.81
CA LEU A 148 7.72 1.32 4.18
C LEU A 148 6.44 1.33 5.03
N TYR A 149 6.20 0.27 5.82
CA TYR A 149 5.12 0.25 6.80
C TYR A 149 5.28 1.34 7.86
N ALA A 150 6.47 1.45 8.47
CA ALA A 150 6.74 2.49 9.46
C ALA A 150 6.56 3.90 8.86
N VAL A 151 7.05 4.11 7.64
CA VAL A 151 6.86 5.37 6.90
C VAL A 151 5.37 5.64 6.68
N GLY A 152 4.62 4.63 6.21
CA GLY A 152 3.19 4.75 5.91
C GLY A 152 2.30 5.05 7.13
N ILE A 153 2.60 4.47 8.31
CA ILE A 153 1.84 4.81 9.53
C ILE A 153 2.17 6.19 10.08
N GLU A 154 3.40 6.65 9.92
CA GLU A 154 3.81 8.01 10.33
C GLU A 154 3.26 9.09 9.38
N ARG A 155 3.24 8.79 8.09
CA ARG A 155 2.70 9.67 7.05
C ARG A 155 1.85 8.90 6.05
N THR A 156 0.59 8.72 6.35
CA THR A 156 -0.36 8.01 5.48
C THR A 156 -0.43 8.60 4.07
N ALA A 157 -0.17 9.90 3.93
CA ALA A 157 -0.14 10.61 2.65
C ALA A 157 0.84 10.00 1.61
N VAL A 158 1.86 9.24 2.03
CA VAL A 158 2.78 8.57 1.08
C VAL A 158 2.18 7.31 0.46
N ILE A 159 1.23 6.65 1.14
CA ILE A 159 0.74 5.32 0.76
C ILE A 159 0.23 5.26 -0.69
N PRO A 160 -0.56 6.23 -1.17
CA PRO A 160 -1.06 6.21 -2.55
C PRO A 160 0.04 6.19 -3.62
N PHE A 161 1.20 6.75 -3.30
CA PHE A 161 2.32 6.91 -4.24
C PHE A 161 3.33 5.77 -4.22
N LEU A 162 3.27 4.86 -3.22
CA LEU A 162 4.28 3.81 -3.05
C LEU A 162 4.39 2.83 -4.22
N ALA A 163 3.35 2.72 -5.05
CA ALA A 163 3.37 1.84 -6.23
C ALA A 163 3.86 2.53 -7.52
N LEU A 164 4.23 3.80 -7.47
CA LEU A 164 4.83 4.47 -8.63
C LEU A 164 6.12 3.76 -9.07
N PRO A 165 6.40 3.69 -10.38
CA PRO A 165 7.59 3.02 -10.91
C PRO A 165 8.89 3.75 -10.54
N PRO A 166 10.07 3.08 -10.66
CA PRO A 166 11.37 3.73 -10.54
C PRO A 166 11.51 4.91 -11.49
N GLY A 167 12.14 5.98 -11.03
CA GLY A 167 12.26 7.27 -11.73
C GLY A 167 11.15 8.27 -11.38
N ALA A 168 10.16 7.88 -10.59
CA ALA A 168 9.12 8.80 -10.11
C ALA A 168 9.63 9.67 -8.95
N VAL A 169 9.24 10.94 -8.98
CA VAL A 169 9.43 11.90 -7.89
C VAL A 169 8.07 12.51 -7.55
N VAL A 170 7.75 12.57 -6.25
CA VAL A 170 6.53 13.21 -5.76
C VAL A 170 6.91 14.36 -4.84
N GLU A 171 6.48 15.55 -5.18
CA GLU A 171 6.54 16.70 -4.30
C GLU A 171 5.19 16.88 -3.60
N TRP A 172 5.18 16.82 -2.28
CA TRP A 172 4.01 17.07 -1.44
C TRP A 172 4.15 18.39 -0.74
N LYS A 173 3.23 19.29 -0.99
CA LYS A 173 3.09 20.58 -0.29
C LYS A 173 1.69 20.68 0.30
N SER A 174 1.50 21.51 1.31
CA SER A 174 0.19 21.67 1.96
C SER A 174 -0.92 21.90 0.92
N GLY A 175 -1.80 20.90 0.75
CA GLY A 175 -2.94 20.97 -0.16
C GLY A 175 -2.62 20.70 -1.65
N SER A 176 -1.39 20.29 -1.98
CA SER A 176 -1.05 19.91 -3.37
C SER A 176 -0.05 18.76 -3.42
N ALA A 177 -0.15 17.94 -4.44
CA ALA A 177 0.87 16.96 -4.82
C ALA A 177 1.19 17.10 -6.31
N GLU A 178 2.45 16.98 -6.63
CA GLU A 178 2.94 16.96 -8.01
C GLU A 178 3.78 15.69 -8.21
N ILE A 179 3.53 14.97 -9.29
CA ILE A 179 4.32 13.79 -9.68
C ILE A 179 5.14 14.19 -10.90
N GLU A 180 6.46 14.01 -10.82
CA GLU A 180 7.35 14.10 -11.99
C GLU A 180 7.77 12.69 -12.40
N PHE A 181 7.55 12.35 -13.67
CA PHE A 181 7.94 11.06 -14.23
C PHE A 181 8.28 11.20 -15.72
N LYS A 182 9.42 10.62 -16.14
CA LYS A 182 9.91 10.68 -17.55
C LYS A 182 9.94 12.11 -18.13
N GLY A 183 10.26 13.11 -17.29
CA GLY A 183 10.31 14.52 -17.69
C GLY A 183 8.95 15.20 -17.85
N GLN A 184 7.86 14.53 -17.50
CA GLN A 184 6.51 15.09 -17.45
C GLN A 184 6.09 15.36 -16.03
N ARG A 185 5.26 16.39 -15.82
CA ARG A 185 4.70 16.77 -14.52
C ARG A 185 3.19 16.60 -14.51
N TYR A 186 2.71 15.91 -13.49
CA TYR A 186 1.30 15.62 -13.25
C TYR A 186 0.91 16.26 -11.93
N SER A 187 0.18 17.37 -11.99
CA SER A 187 -0.30 18.08 -10.80
C SER A 187 -1.78 17.80 -10.54
N SER A 188 -2.22 18.05 -9.31
CA SER A 188 -3.62 18.04 -8.95
C SER A 188 -4.35 19.14 -9.74
N GLN A 189 -5.13 18.75 -10.73
CA GLN A 189 -6.06 19.65 -11.43
C GLN A 189 -7.43 19.54 -10.78
N SER A 190 -8.20 20.64 -10.82
CA SER A 190 -9.57 20.67 -10.28
C SER A 190 -10.39 19.46 -10.76
N ASN A 191 -10.98 18.73 -9.82
CA ASN A 191 -11.72 17.47 -10.03
C ASN A 191 -10.89 16.27 -10.50
N SER A 192 -9.57 16.34 -10.57
CA SER A 192 -8.73 15.16 -10.80
C SER A 192 -8.80 14.19 -9.61
N PHE A 193 -8.34 12.96 -9.81
CA PHE A 193 -8.20 12.00 -8.71
C PHE A 193 -7.27 12.54 -7.62
N LEU A 194 -6.12 13.12 -8.01
CA LEU A 194 -5.15 13.71 -7.08
C LEU A 194 -5.79 14.85 -6.26
N ASP A 195 -6.62 15.69 -6.87
CA ASP A 195 -7.34 16.75 -6.16
C ASP A 195 -8.30 16.18 -5.10
N ARG A 196 -9.08 15.14 -5.45
CA ARG A 196 -9.98 14.47 -4.50
C ARG A 196 -9.22 13.76 -3.37
N LEU A 197 -8.09 13.13 -3.69
CA LEU A 197 -7.23 12.48 -2.71
C LEU A 197 -6.70 13.47 -1.68
N LEU A 198 -6.26 14.65 -2.13
CA LEU A 198 -5.75 15.72 -1.29
C LEU A 198 -6.84 16.36 -0.43
N ALA A 199 -8.06 16.53 -0.99
CA ALA A 199 -9.19 17.11 -0.30
C ALA A 199 -9.79 16.20 0.80
N SER A 200 -9.49 14.91 0.78
CA SER A 200 -10.14 13.91 1.64
C SER A 200 -9.12 12.96 2.29
N PRO A 201 -8.41 13.42 3.35
CA PRO A 201 -7.45 12.57 4.07
C PRO A 201 -8.06 11.26 4.60
N ALA A 202 -9.38 11.21 4.77
CA ALA A 202 -10.11 10.00 5.14
C ALA A 202 -10.10 8.89 4.06
N LEU A 203 -9.67 9.22 2.84
CA LEU A 203 -9.47 8.23 1.78
C LEU A 203 -8.17 7.44 1.96
N ILE A 204 -7.24 7.92 2.72
CA ILE A 204 -5.95 7.31 3.05
C ILE A 204 -6.05 6.70 4.46
#